data_94c99122544cd0cb3ac7c24691e44796
#
_entry.id   94c99122544cd0cb3ac7c24691e44796
#
_cell.length_a   1.000
_cell.length_b   1.000
_cell.length_c   1.000
_cell.angle_alpha   90.00
_cell.angle_beta   90.00
_cell.angle_gamma   90.00
#
_symmetry.space_group_name_H-M   'P 1'
#
loop_
_entity.id
_entity.type
_entity.pdbx_description
1 polymer ?
#
loop_
_entity_poly.entity_id
_entity_poly.type
_entity_poly.pdbx_seq_one_letter_code
_entity_poly.pdbx_strand_id
1 'polypeptide(L)'
;MSYLALMLKEFGEPETALELVELPSEEPKNNETIVSVDAVGMHIADGLFVRGREMITRTMPCVPGFEGVGTVSKIGKSVKNLKEGDKVLLPMGTGSMRQELKILSSQLTKVPKPYAPDEQLALITVNGFTAYFLLEDYGQLKKNDWIIQNAANSNVGRYLIALAKQKGIKTI
;
A
#
# COMPACT_ATOMS: atom_id res chain seq x y z
N MET A 1 -16.90 8.71 17.43
CA MET A 1 -16.86 8.81 15.98
C MET A 1 -16.69 7.43 15.41
N SER A 2 -17.08 7.20 14.17
CA SER A 2 -16.97 5.91 13.47
C SER A 2 -16.49 6.14 12.04
N TYR A 3 -16.05 5.08 11.37
CA TYR A 3 -15.55 5.10 10.01
C TYR A 3 -15.95 3.83 9.26
N LEU A 4 -16.00 3.90 7.92
CA LEU A 4 -16.36 2.78 7.07
C LEU A 4 -15.15 1.91 6.73
N ALA A 5 -15.36 0.59 6.69
CA ALA A 5 -14.39 -0.40 6.26
C ALA A 5 -15.08 -1.53 5.48
N LEU A 6 -14.36 -2.14 4.54
CA LEU A 6 -14.76 -3.42 3.97
C LEU A 6 -14.32 -4.54 4.92
N MET A 7 -15.25 -5.40 5.31
CA MET A 7 -14.97 -6.53 6.21
C MET A 7 -15.10 -7.85 5.45
N LEU A 8 -14.06 -8.67 5.54
CA LEU A 8 -14.07 -10.05 5.10
C LEU A 8 -14.35 -10.95 6.30
N LYS A 9 -15.52 -11.59 6.36
CA LYS A 9 -15.92 -12.49 7.45
C LYS A 9 -15.35 -13.89 7.25
N GLU A 10 -15.41 -14.38 6.03
CA GLU A 10 -14.90 -15.68 5.59
C GLU A 10 -14.46 -15.60 4.12
N PHE A 11 -13.66 -16.53 3.68
CA PHE A 11 -13.25 -16.57 2.27
C PHE A 11 -14.42 -16.91 1.35
N GLY A 12 -14.45 -16.25 0.19
CA GLY A 12 -15.50 -16.44 -0.81
C GLY A 12 -15.36 -15.52 -2.01
N GLU A 13 -16.38 -15.47 -2.85
CA GLU A 13 -16.40 -14.51 -3.95
C GLU A 13 -16.58 -13.09 -3.41
N PRO A 14 -15.84 -12.09 -3.94
CA PRO A 14 -15.84 -10.73 -3.41
C PRO A 14 -17.22 -10.11 -3.25
N GLU A 15 -18.11 -10.40 -4.19
CA GLU A 15 -19.49 -9.86 -4.22
C GLU A 15 -20.34 -10.29 -3.03
N THR A 16 -19.99 -11.40 -2.40
CA THR A 16 -20.75 -11.99 -1.28
C THR A 16 -19.95 -12.05 0.01
N ALA A 17 -18.62 -12.12 -0.08
CA ALA A 17 -17.73 -12.25 1.08
C ALA A 17 -17.37 -10.92 1.74
N LEU A 18 -17.45 -9.81 0.99
CA LEU A 18 -17.14 -8.47 1.48
C LEU A 18 -18.41 -7.75 1.94
N GLU A 19 -18.36 -7.17 3.12
CA GLU A 19 -19.43 -6.37 3.69
C GLU A 19 -18.90 -4.98 4.07
N LEU A 20 -19.65 -3.93 3.70
CA LEU A 20 -19.35 -2.59 4.19
C LEU A 20 -19.87 -2.47 5.62
N VAL A 21 -18.95 -2.21 6.55
CA VAL A 21 -19.26 -2.09 7.98
C VAL A 21 -18.82 -0.75 8.53
N GLU A 22 -19.46 -0.33 9.60
CA GLU A 22 -19.08 0.82 10.40
C GLU A 22 -18.30 0.35 11.63
N LEU A 23 -17.09 0.88 11.83
CA LEU A 23 -16.19 0.55 12.93
C LEU A 23 -16.00 1.78 13.82
N PRO A 24 -15.84 1.60 15.15
CA PRO A 24 -15.56 2.72 16.05
C PRO A 24 -14.16 3.29 15.81
N SER A 25 -14.06 4.62 15.79
CA SER A 25 -12.75 5.30 15.84
C SER A 25 -12.15 5.14 17.24
N GLU A 26 -10.83 4.93 17.27
CA GLU A 26 -10.08 4.77 18.50
C GLU A 26 -9.05 5.89 18.66
N GLU A 27 -8.64 6.18 19.90
CA GLU A 27 -7.51 7.06 20.16
C GLU A 27 -6.18 6.28 20.02
N PRO A 28 -5.11 6.90 19.52
CA PRO A 28 -3.82 6.26 19.37
C PRO A 28 -3.18 6.08 20.75
N LYS A 29 -2.57 4.91 20.99
CA LYS A 29 -1.69 4.71 22.13
C LYS A 29 -0.37 5.47 21.95
N ASN A 30 0.50 5.46 22.95
CA ASN A 30 1.72 6.28 22.97
C ASN A 30 2.55 6.23 21.67
N ASN A 31 2.74 5.05 21.07
CA ASN A 31 3.57 4.85 19.88
C ASN A 31 2.74 4.65 18.59
N GLU A 32 1.43 4.80 18.68
CA GLU A 32 0.51 4.60 17.56
C GLU A 32 0.19 5.92 16.86
N THR A 33 -0.28 5.78 15.66
CA THR A 33 -0.72 6.87 14.78
C THR A 33 -2.07 6.47 14.20
N ILE A 34 -2.98 7.44 14.10
CA ILE A 34 -4.20 7.30 13.31
C ILE A 34 -3.94 7.92 11.95
N VAL A 35 -4.22 7.17 10.90
CA VAL A 35 -4.08 7.60 9.51
C VAL A 35 -5.46 7.61 8.88
N SER A 36 -5.85 8.76 8.33
CA SER A 36 -6.97 8.86 7.38
C SER A 36 -6.48 8.29 6.06
N VAL A 37 -7.12 7.24 5.57
CA VAL A 37 -6.73 6.59 4.30
C VAL A 37 -7.31 7.39 3.14
N ASP A 38 -6.43 7.91 2.28
CA ASP A 38 -6.80 8.79 1.18
C ASP A 38 -7.02 8.02 -0.12
N ALA A 39 -6.18 7.01 -0.39
CA ALA A 39 -6.32 6.12 -1.55
C ALA A 39 -5.73 4.74 -1.26
N VAL A 40 -6.30 3.71 -1.89
CA VAL A 40 -5.84 2.32 -1.81
C VAL A 40 -5.55 1.77 -3.20
N GLY A 41 -4.49 0.97 -3.30
CA GLY A 41 -4.20 0.19 -4.51
C GLY A 41 -5.05 -1.08 -4.53
N MET A 42 -5.65 -1.39 -5.67
CA MET A 42 -6.30 -2.67 -5.90
C MET A 42 -5.47 -3.55 -6.82
N HIS A 43 -5.23 -4.77 -6.40
CA HIS A 43 -4.43 -5.76 -7.12
C HIS A 43 -5.22 -7.04 -7.37
N ILE A 44 -4.72 -7.86 -8.29
CA ILE A 44 -5.21 -9.24 -8.45
C ILE A 44 -5.08 -10.02 -7.13
N ALA A 45 -4.02 -9.74 -6.36
CA ALA A 45 -3.79 -10.35 -5.06
C ALA A 45 -4.90 -10.07 -4.04
N ASP A 46 -5.53 -8.90 -4.05
CA ASP A 46 -6.68 -8.61 -3.17
C ASP A 46 -7.85 -9.56 -3.47
N GLY A 47 -8.15 -9.79 -4.75
CA GLY A 47 -9.18 -10.73 -5.16
C GLY A 47 -8.83 -12.18 -4.85
N LEU A 48 -7.55 -12.56 -4.95
CA LEU A 48 -7.06 -13.89 -4.54
C LEU A 48 -7.14 -14.05 -3.02
N PHE A 49 -6.78 -13.03 -2.26
CA PHE A 49 -6.89 -13.03 -0.79
C PHE A 49 -8.33 -13.24 -0.33
N VAL A 50 -9.27 -12.50 -0.87
CA VAL A 50 -10.69 -12.65 -0.54
C VAL A 50 -11.19 -14.06 -0.83
N ARG A 51 -10.69 -14.71 -1.89
CA ARG A 51 -11.03 -16.10 -2.26
C ARG A 51 -10.24 -17.16 -1.48
N GLY A 52 -9.36 -16.75 -0.55
CA GLY A 52 -8.51 -17.68 0.20
C GLY A 52 -7.42 -18.37 -0.64
N ARG A 53 -7.03 -17.76 -1.75
CA ARG A 53 -6.01 -18.30 -2.70
C ARG A 53 -4.68 -17.57 -2.65
N GLU A 54 -4.51 -16.66 -1.68
CA GLU A 54 -3.26 -15.93 -1.44
C GLU A 54 -2.48 -16.60 -0.30
N MET A 55 -1.15 -16.52 -0.34
CA MET A 55 -0.29 -17.11 0.71
C MET A 55 -0.33 -16.32 2.03
N ILE A 56 -0.74 -15.08 2.00
CA ILE A 56 -0.88 -14.26 3.21
C ILE A 56 -2.14 -14.69 3.96
N THR A 57 -1.95 -15.18 5.18
CA THR A 57 -3.07 -15.58 6.05
C THR A 57 -3.35 -14.48 7.08
N ARG A 58 -4.64 -14.29 7.39
CA ARG A 58 -5.12 -13.40 8.45
C ARG A 58 -6.20 -14.08 9.26
N THR A 59 -6.27 -13.73 10.52
CA THR A 59 -7.38 -14.15 11.38
C THR A 59 -8.65 -13.45 10.91
N MET A 60 -9.70 -14.22 10.65
CA MET A 60 -11.03 -13.70 10.30
C MET A 60 -11.83 -13.35 11.58
N PRO A 61 -12.70 -12.34 11.54
CA PRO A 61 -12.92 -11.42 10.42
C PRO A 61 -11.76 -10.40 10.29
N CYS A 62 -11.51 -9.92 9.06
CA CYS A 62 -10.46 -8.94 8.83
C CYS A 62 -10.83 -7.91 7.75
N VAL A 63 -10.14 -6.77 7.76
CA VAL A 63 -10.22 -5.79 6.67
C VAL A 63 -9.15 -6.16 5.63
N PRO A 64 -9.50 -6.38 4.36
CA PRO A 64 -8.52 -6.64 3.30
C PRO A 64 -7.80 -5.36 2.86
N GLY A 65 -6.88 -5.50 1.90
CA GLY A 65 -6.13 -4.42 1.27
C GLY A 65 -4.63 -4.53 1.52
N PHE A 66 -3.87 -4.50 0.42
CA PHE A 66 -2.43 -4.73 0.44
C PHE A 66 -1.63 -3.45 0.60
N GLU A 67 -2.02 -2.36 -0.02
CA GLU A 67 -1.29 -1.09 0.03
C GLU A 67 -2.23 0.10 -0.02
N GLY A 68 -1.67 1.27 0.24
CA GLY A 68 -2.39 2.53 0.19
C GLY A 68 -1.53 3.70 0.64
N VAL A 69 -2.11 4.87 0.60
CA VAL A 69 -1.56 6.12 1.10
C VAL A 69 -2.59 6.80 1.99
N GLY A 70 -2.12 7.53 2.98
CA GLY A 70 -3.01 8.29 3.85
C GLY A 70 -2.32 9.48 4.48
N THR A 71 -3.11 10.24 5.20
CA THR A 71 -2.68 11.43 5.93
C THR A 71 -2.76 11.15 7.43
N VAL A 72 -1.70 11.45 8.15
CA VAL A 72 -1.68 11.35 9.62
C VAL A 72 -2.72 12.29 10.21
N SER A 73 -3.73 11.77 10.89
CA SER A 73 -4.80 12.53 11.53
C SER A 73 -4.57 12.74 13.02
N LYS A 74 -3.97 11.76 13.73
CA LYS A 74 -3.63 11.86 15.15
C LYS A 74 -2.33 11.10 15.44
N ILE A 75 -1.58 11.54 16.43
CA ILE A 75 -0.36 10.87 16.90
C ILE A 75 -0.40 10.61 18.40
N GLY A 76 0.17 9.49 18.82
CA GLY A 76 0.39 9.19 20.22
C GLY A 76 1.53 10.03 20.83
N LYS A 77 1.52 10.17 22.15
CA LYS A 77 2.42 11.09 22.88
C LYS A 77 3.92 10.82 22.67
N SER A 78 4.31 9.59 22.33
CA SER A 78 5.71 9.20 22.12
C SER A 78 6.15 9.22 20.65
N VAL A 79 5.27 9.52 19.72
CA VAL A 79 5.59 9.60 18.28
C VAL A 79 6.42 10.86 18.01
N LYS A 80 7.62 10.68 17.43
CA LYS A 80 8.53 11.78 17.11
C LYS A 80 8.89 11.88 15.62
N ASN A 81 8.67 10.80 14.89
CA ASN A 81 9.03 10.69 13.47
C ASN A 81 7.97 11.22 12.50
N LEU A 82 6.75 11.42 13.00
CA LEU A 82 5.60 11.90 12.23
C LEU A 82 4.90 13.05 12.96
N LYS A 83 4.14 13.83 12.21
CA LYS A 83 3.22 14.84 12.73
C LYS A 83 1.90 14.80 11.98
N GLU A 84 0.86 15.36 12.56
CA GLU A 84 -0.44 15.53 11.90
C GLU A 84 -0.28 16.30 10.59
N GLY A 85 -0.97 15.82 9.55
CA GLY A 85 -0.87 16.32 8.17
C GLY A 85 0.29 15.73 7.36
N ASP A 86 1.14 14.88 7.94
CA ASP A 86 2.14 14.15 7.15
C ASP A 86 1.46 13.09 6.26
N LYS A 87 1.87 13.04 4.98
CA LYS A 87 1.47 11.99 4.04
C LYS A 87 2.34 10.75 4.27
N VAL A 88 1.73 9.57 4.34
CA VAL A 88 2.42 8.31 4.66
C VAL A 88 1.96 7.17 3.74
N LEU A 89 2.90 6.32 3.34
CA LEU A 89 2.58 5.04 2.70
C LEU A 89 2.20 4.03 3.77
N LEU A 90 1.15 3.27 3.48
CA LEU A 90 0.70 2.19 4.36
C LEU A 90 1.53 0.92 4.07
N PRO A 91 1.97 0.20 5.12
CA PRO A 91 2.72 -1.04 4.94
C PRO A 91 1.90 -2.11 4.22
N MET A 92 2.59 -2.98 3.49
CA MET A 92 1.95 -4.06 2.76
C MET A 92 1.14 -4.96 3.70
N GLY A 93 -0.09 -5.24 3.30
CA GLY A 93 -0.96 -6.16 4.00
C GLY A 93 -1.57 -5.62 5.29
N THR A 94 -1.66 -4.31 5.52
CA THR A 94 -2.25 -3.71 6.74
C THR A 94 -3.77 -3.76 6.80
N GLY A 95 -4.44 -4.11 5.71
CA GLY A 95 -5.90 -4.00 5.62
C GLY A 95 -6.30 -2.56 5.31
N SER A 96 -5.84 -2.06 4.18
CA SER A 96 -6.01 -0.66 3.79
C SER A 96 -7.43 -0.29 3.32
N MET A 97 -8.32 -1.26 3.06
CA MET A 97 -9.69 -1.01 2.57
C MET A 97 -10.59 -0.47 3.70
N ARG A 98 -10.20 0.63 4.31
CA ARG A 98 -10.89 1.35 5.39
C ARG A 98 -10.59 2.84 5.34
N GLN A 99 -11.46 3.66 5.95
CA GLN A 99 -11.25 5.11 6.00
C GLN A 99 -10.24 5.53 7.07
N GLU A 100 -10.07 4.74 8.14
CA GLU A 100 -9.17 5.06 9.25
C GLU A 100 -8.35 3.83 9.65
N LEU A 101 -7.03 4.01 9.79
CA LEU A 101 -6.10 2.95 10.20
C LEU A 101 -5.33 3.39 11.46
N LYS A 102 -5.46 2.62 12.54
CA LYS A 102 -4.61 2.73 13.73
C LYS A 102 -3.42 1.79 13.61
N ILE A 103 -2.20 2.32 13.68
CA ILE A 103 -0.97 1.56 13.42
C ILE A 103 0.22 2.14 14.20
N LEU A 104 1.23 1.32 14.47
CA LEU A 104 2.49 1.79 15.04
C LEU A 104 3.17 2.78 14.09
N SER A 105 3.58 3.93 14.60
CA SER A 105 4.23 4.99 13.80
C SER A 105 5.52 4.54 13.12
N SER A 106 6.22 3.56 13.70
CA SER A 106 7.45 2.96 13.15
C SER A 106 7.23 2.14 11.88
N GLN A 107 6.00 1.73 11.60
CA GLN A 107 5.65 0.95 10.41
C GLN A 107 5.30 1.85 9.21
N LEU A 108 5.10 3.14 9.44
CA LEU A 108 4.70 4.08 8.40
C LEU A 108 5.94 4.69 7.72
N THR A 109 5.87 4.80 6.41
CA THR A 109 6.89 5.49 5.61
C THR A 109 6.38 6.86 5.21
N LYS A 110 7.04 7.91 5.71
CA LYS A 110 6.70 9.30 5.36
C LYS A 110 7.05 9.60 3.91
N VAL A 111 6.11 10.18 3.19
CA VAL A 111 6.31 10.64 1.81
C VAL A 111 6.98 12.02 1.85
N PRO A 112 8.09 12.22 1.11
CA PRO A 112 8.72 13.54 1.00
C PRO A 112 7.88 14.48 0.12
N LYS A 113 7.95 15.78 0.39
CA LYS A 113 7.36 16.81 -0.47
C LYS A 113 8.29 17.12 -1.66
N PRO A 114 7.77 17.58 -2.83
CA PRO A 114 6.34 17.73 -3.15
C PRO A 114 5.66 16.38 -3.34
N TYR A 115 4.37 16.26 -3.00
CA TYR A 115 3.62 15.02 -3.13
C TYR A 115 3.22 14.77 -4.60
N ALA A 116 3.35 13.51 -5.03
CA ALA A 116 2.64 13.03 -6.21
C ALA A 116 1.13 12.86 -5.88
N PRO A 117 0.25 12.74 -6.90
CA PRO A 117 -1.15 12.40 -6.67
C PRO A 117 -1.33 11.13 -5.84
N ASP A 118 -2.36 11.11 -4.99
CA ASP A 118 -2.59 10.01 -4.06
C ASP A 118 -2.79 8.66 -4.78
N GLU A 119 -3.40 8.67 -5.96
CA GLU A 119 -3.58 7.48 -6.79
C GLU A 119 -2.26 6.87 -7.28
N GLN A 120 -1.21 7.69 -7.42
CA GLN A 120 0.13 7.19 -7.73
C GLN A 120 0.84 6.70 -6.47
N LEU A 121 0.74 7.45 -5.38
CA LEU A 121 1.35 7.09 -4.09
C LEU A 121 0.78 5.77 -3.54
N ALA A 122 -0.52 5.53 -3.72
CA ALA A 122 -1.18 4.32 -3.26
C ALA A 122 -0.67 3.02 -3.90
N LEU A 123 0.08 3.11 -5.01
CA LEU A 123 0.60 1.96 -5.76
C LEU A 123 2.11 1.76 -5.58
N ILE A 124 2.78 2.53 -4.72
CA ILE A 124 4.25 2.49 -4.59
C ILE A 124 4.71 1.28 -3.78
N THR A 125 4.02 0.94 -2.71
CA THR A 125 4.50 -0.07 -1.74
C THR A 125 4.61 -1.46 -2.37
N VAL A 126 3.70 -1.85 -3.24
CA VAL A 126 3.76 -3.14 -3.94
C VAL A 126 4.44 -2.98 -5.30
N ASN A 127 3.90 -2.13 -6.18
CA ASN A 127 4.35 -2.09 -7.57
C ASN A 127 5.69 -1.36 -7.73
N GLY A 128 5.88 -0.24 -7.02
CA GLY A 128 7.11 0.55 -7.08
C GLY A 128 8.30 -0.24 -6.53
N PHE A 129 8.14 -0.87 -5.38
CA PHE A 129 9.20 -1.70 -4.79
C PHE A 129 9.48 -2.95 -5.61
N THR A 130 8.46 -3.60 -6.19
CA THR A 130 8.67 -4.72 -7.10
C THR A 130 9.54 -4.30 -8.29
N ALA A 131 9.22 -3.19 -8.94
CA ALA A 131 10.01 -2.69 -10.06
C ALA A 131 11.45 -2.33 -9.63
N TYR A 132 11.60 -1.72 -8.46
CA TYR A 132 12.91 -1.37 -7.91
C TYR A 132 13.78 -2.62 -7.68
N PHE A 133 13.27 -3.62 -6.97
CA PHE A 133 14.01 -4.85 -6.69
C PHE A 133 14.32 -5.65 -7.96
N LEU A 134 13.42 -5.68 -8.93
CA LEU A 134 13.71 -6.33 -10.23
C LEU A 134 14.93 -5.72 -10.93
N LEU A 135 15.10 -4.39 -10.84
CA LEU A 135 16.25 -3.72 -11.45
C LEU A 135 17.52 -3.79 -10.61
N GLU A 136 17.41 -3.57 -9.30
CA GLU A 136 18.57 -3.44 -8.41
C GLU A 136 19.13 -4.77 -7.95
N ASP A 137 18.27 -5.66 -7.47
CA ASP A 137 18.70 -6.87 -6.80
C ASP A 137 18.83 -8.06 -7.77
N TYR A 138 17.94 -8.13 -8.76
CA TYR A 138 17.92 -9.26 -9.70
C TYR A 138 18.56 -8.94 -11.04
N GLY A 139 18.40 -7.72 -11.55
CA GLY A 139 18.85 -7.38 -12.89
C GLY A 139 20.35 -7.20 -13.04
N GLN A 140 21.03 -6.66 -12.03
CA GLN A 140 22.46 -6.30 -12.06
C GLN A 140 22.89 -5.55 -13.33
N LEU A 141 22.02 -4.69 -13.84
CA LEU A 141 22.12 -4.03 -15.14
C LEU A 141 23.02 -2.78 -15.06
N LYS A 142 23.71 -2.55 -16.18
CA LYS A 142 24.59 -1.37 -16.37
C LYS A 142 23.92 -0.37 -17.31
N LYS A 143 24.40 0.87 -17.29
CA LYS A 143 24.04 1.88 -18.29
C LYS A 143 24.23 1.35 -19.71
N ASN A 144 23.24 1.56 -20.57
CA ASN A 144 23.11 1.09 -21.95
C ASN A 144 22.71 -0.38 -22.13
N ASP A 145 22.57 -1.16 -21.07
CA ASP A 145 22.00 -2.50 -21.17
C ASP A 145 20.53 -2.44 -21.61
N TRP A 146 20.02 -3.57 -22.05
CA TRP A 146 18.65 -3.73 -22.49
C TRP A 146 17.89 -4.68 -21.60
N ILE A 147 16.63 -4.34 -21.33
CA ILE A 147 15.68 -5.25 -20.72
C ILE A 147 14.47 -5.44 -21.63
N ILE A 148 13.94 -6.63 -21.63
CA ILE A 148 12.66 -6.97 -22.27
C ILE A 148 11.66 -7.28 -21.17
N GLN A 149 10.47 -6.72 -21.26
CA GLN A 149 9.38 -7.00 -20.32
C GLN A 149 8.07 -7.30 -21.04
N ASN A 150 7.32 -8.27 -20.55
CA ASN A 150 5.92 -8.41 -20.87
C ASN A 150 5.07 -7.50 -19.97
N ALA A 151 3.79 -7.33 -20.28
CA ALA A 151 2.87 -6.50 -19.48
C ALA A 151 3.42 -5.08 -19.18
N ALA A 152 4.10 -4.45 -20.12
CA ALA A 152 4.73 -3.14 -19.96
C ALA A 152 3.77 -2.01 -19.53
N ASN A 153 2.46 -2.17 -19.80
CA ASN A 153 1.42 -1.22 -19.39
C ASN A 153 0.88 -1.48 -17.97
N SER A 154 1.35 -2.52 -17.28
CA SER A 154 1.04 -2.72 -15.85
C SER A 154 1.72 -1.64 -14.99
N ASN A 155 1.26 -1.47 -13.74
CA ASN A 155 1.89 -0.52 -12.83
C ASN A 155 3.37 -0.86 -12.60
N VAL A 156 3.72 -2.13 -12.36
CA VAL A 156 5.12 -2.58 -12.23
C VAL A 156 5.90 -2.23 -13.49
N GLY A 157 5.38 -2.54 -14.70
CA GLY A 157 6.03 -2.25 -15.97
C GLY A 157 6.29 -0.76 -16.17
N ARG A 158 5.33 0.09 -15.85
CA ARG A 158 5.46 1.55 -15.95
C ARG A 158 6.51 2.11 -14.98
N TYR A 159 6.55 1.64 -13.71
CA TYR A 159 7.60 1.99 -12.75
C TYR A 159 8.97 1.51 -13.24
N LEU A 160 9.05 0.28 -13.77
CA LEU A 160 10.28 -0.29 -14.28
C LEU A 160 10.84 0.53 -15.45
N ILE A 161 10.01 0.95 -16.40
CA ILE A 161 10.40 1.86 -17.50
C ILE A 161 10.94 3.18 -16.95
N ALA A 162 10.27 3.78 -15.99
CA ALA A 162 10.68 5.06 -15.41
C ALA A 162 12.03 4.95 -14.68
N LEU A 163 12.22 3.91 -13.85
CA LEU A 163 13.46 3.65 -13.12
C LEU A 163 14.61 3.29 -14.07
N ALA A 164 14.36 2.42 -15.06
CA ALA A 164 15.34 2.06 -16.08
C ALA A 164 15.84 3.29 -16.85
N LYS A 165 14.92 4.19 -17.25
CA LYS A 165 15.26 5.45 -17.92
C LYS A 165 16.20 6.32 -17.07
N GLN A 166 15.95 6.45 -15.76
CA GLN A 166 16.82 7.22 -14.85
C GLN A 166 18.24 6.66 -14.78
N LYS A 167 18.37 5.33 -14.91
CA LYS A 167 19.66 4.62 -14.90
C LYS A 167 20.32 4.52 -16.28
N GLY A 168 19.67 5.02 -17.33
CA GLY A 168 20.15 4.89 -18.70
C GLY A 168 20.11 3.47 -19.25
N ILE A 169 19.23 2.63 -18.71
CA ILE A 169 18.92 1.29 -19.18
C ILE A 169 17.79 1.41 -20.23
N LYS A 170 17.91 0.65 -21.30
CA LYS A 170 16.96 0.64 -22.40
C LYS A 170 15.89 -0.43 -22.19
N THR A 171 14.63 -0.13 -22.57
CA THR A 171 13.48 -1.03 -22.34
C THR A 171 12.78 -1.34 -23.67
N ILE A 172 12.37 -2.58 -23.84
CA ILE A 172 11.51 -3.08 -24.91
C ILE A 172 10.27 -3.72 -24.30
#